data_1a6329633b961b50aa84a6a6b9f6de9e
#
_entry.id   1a6329633b961b50aa84a6a6b9f6de9e
#
_cell.length_a   1.000
_cell.length_b   1.000
_cell.length_c   1.000
_cell.angle_alpha   90.00
_cell.angle_beta   90.00
_cell.angle_gamma   90.00
#
_symmetry.space_group_name_H-M   'P 1'
#
loop_
_entity.id
_entity.type
_entity.pdbx_description
1 polymer ?
#
loop_
_entity_poly.entity_id
_entity_poly.type
_entity_poly.pdbx_seq_one_letter_code
_entity_poly.pdbx_strand_id
1 'polypeptide(L)'
;MEELGEHDIGWLAALKDPMVGKALQFLHGDLAHPWTVERLGRCVGLSRSALADRFRYLLREPPMQYLTRWRLQTAAQRHRDSDEGIAAIAAEVGYESEAAFNRAFKRHVGKPPATWRSGARARKLSLTNN
;
A
#
# COMPACT_ATOMS: atom_id res chain seq x y z
N MET A 1 -18.32 -20.14 -10.48
CA MET A 1 -16.91 -19.88 -10.21
C MET A 1 -16.52 -18.53 -10.80
N GLU A 2 -16.07 -17.61 -9.98
CA GLU A 2 -15.68 -16.30 -10.46
C GLU A 2 -14.33 -16.37 -11.17
N GLU A 3 -14.24 -15.69 -12.30
CA GLU A 3 -12.99 -15.58 -13.01
C GLU A 3 -12.08 -14.57 -12.28
N LEU A 4 -10.80 -14.91 -12.18
CA LEU A 4 -9.82 -13.98 -11.63
C LEU A 4 -9.52 -12.90 -12.65
N GLY A 5 -9.51 -11.63 -12.22
CA GLY A 5 -9.11 -10.52 -13.07
C GLY A 5 -7.61 -10.53 -13.35
N GLU A 6 -7.18 -9.75 -14.31
CA GLU A 6 -5.75 -9.61 -14.63
C GLU A 6 -4.93 -9.22 -13.42
N HIS A 7 -5.48 -8.33 -12.57
CA HIS A 7 -4.82 -7.88 -11.37
C HIS A 7 -4.59 -9.05 -10.40
N ASP A 8 -5.62 -9.90 -10.21
CA ASP A 8 -5.52 -11.05 -9.31
C ASP A 8 -4.54 -12.09 -9.82
N ILE A 9 -4.51 -12.32 -11.14
CA ILE A 9 -3.57 -13.24 -11.76
C ILE A 9 -2.13 -12.73 -11.59
N GLY A 10 -1.92 -11.42 -11.81
CA GLY A 10 -0.62 -10.79 -11.62
C GLY A 10 -0.13 -10.89 -10.17
N TRP A 11 -1.04 -10.67 -9.23
CA TRP A 11 -0.72 -10.77 -7.80
C TRP A 11 -0.32 -12.20 -7.41
N LEU A 12 -1.08 -13.19 -7.87
CA LEU A 12 -0.75 -14.60 -7.61
C LEU A 12 0.57 -15.01 -8.23
N ALA A 13 0.83 -14.57 -9.46
CA ALA A 13 2.10 -14.83 -10.13
C ALA A 13 3.26 -14.19 -9.40
N ALA A 14 3.07 -12.96 -8.89
CA ALA A 14 4.08 -12.24 -8.12
C ALA A 14 4.43 -12.97 -6.82
N LEU A 15 3.43 -13.49 -6.12
CA LEU A 15 3.66 -14.25 -4.89
C LEU A 15 4.46 -15.53 -5.14
N LYS A 16 4.31 -16.13 -6.31
CA LYS A 16 5.03 -17.35 -6.69
C LYS A 16 6.43 -17.07 -7.23
N ASP A 17 6.72 -15.86 -7.67
CA ASP A 17 8.05 -15.49 -8.12
C ASP A 17 8.98 -15.46 -6.90
N PRO A 18 10.12 -16.20 -6.90
CA PRO A 18 10.98 -16.28 -5.72
C PRO A 18 11.51 -14.93 -5.25
N MET A 19 11.83 -14.03 -6.17
CA MET A 19 12.40 -12.72 -5.83
C MET A 19 11.32 -11.69 -5.48
N VAL A 20 10.29 -11.57 -6.31
CA VAL A 20 9.21 -10.62 -6.07
C VAL A 20 8.39 -11.03 -4.86
N GLY A 21 8.10 -12.33 -4.70
CA GLY A 21 7.39 -12.83 -3.52
C GLY A 21 8.12 -12.50 -2.23
N LYS A 22 9.45 -12.66 -2.21
CA LYS A 22 10.28 -12.30 -1.06
C LYS A 22 10.28 -10.79 -0.83
N ALA A 23 10.38 -10.00 -1.89
CA ALA A 23 10.32 -8.54 -1.78
C ALA A 23 8.99 -8.09 -1.18
N LEU A 24 7.89 -8.69 -1.60
CA LEU A 24 6.56 -8.38 -1.05
C LEU A 24 6.50 -8.72 0.45
N GLN A 25 7.10 -9.82 0.87
CA GLN A 25 7.16 -10.18 2.28
C GLN A 25 7.91 -9.13 3.09
N PHE A 26 9.02 -8.62 2.57
CA PHE A 26 9.77 -7.54 3.23
C PHE A 26 8.93 -6.27 3.35
N LEU A 27 8.27 -5.86 2.27
CA LEU A 27 7.47 -4.64 2.26
C LEU A 27 6.28 -4.74 3.22
N HIS A 28 5.56 -5.85 3.19
CA HIS A 28 4.39 -6.04 4.05
C HIS A 28 4.76 -6.29 5.50
N GLY A 29 5.93 -6.88 5.74
CA GLY A 29 6.40 -7.16 7.10
C GLY A 29 6.90 -5.94 7.85
N ASP A 30 7.34 -4.90 7.14
CA ASP A 30 7.82 -3.67 7.77
C ASP A 30 7.47 -2.47 6.90
N LEU A 31 6.20 -2.11 6.93
CA LEU A 31 5.63 -1.10 6.06
C LEU A 31 6.23 0.29 6.31
N ALA A 32 6.58 0.59 7.56
CA ALA A 32 7.13 1.88 7.95
C ALA A 32 8.64 2.02 7.70
N HIS A 33 9.31 0.92 7.35
CA HIS A 33 10.74 0.97 7.08
C HIS A 33 11.04 1.93 5.92
N PRO A 34 12.14 2.69 5.97
CA PRO A 34 12.48 3.64 4.90
C PRO A 34 13.03 2.90 3.67
N TRP A 35 12.16 2.19 2.98
CA TRP A 35 12.50 1.39 1.82
C TRP A 35 12.93 2.25 0.63
N THR A 36 13.94 1.78 -0.07
CA THR A 36 14.31 2.26 -1.39
C THR A 36 14.40 1.05 -2.31
N VAL A 37 14.39 1.27 -3.62
CA VAL A 37 14.53 0.17 -4.58
C VAL A 37 15.87 -0.55 -4.35
N GLU A 38 16.92 0.21 -4.06
CA GLU A 38 18.25 -0.34 -3.77
C GLU A 38 18.25 -1.21 -2.52
N ARG A 39 17.64 -0.74 -1.45
CA ARG A 39 17.55 -1.51 -0.19
C ARG A 39 16.77 -2.80 -0.38
N LEU A 40 15.64 -2.70 -1.06
CA LEU A 40 14.80 -3.87 -1.32
C LEU A 40 15.53 -4.87 -2.21
N GLY A 41 16.18 -4.37 -3.25
CA GLY A 41 16.99 -5.21 -4.15
C GLY A 41 18.07 -5.97 -3.42
N ARG A 42 18.77 -5.32 -2.49
CA ARG A 42 19.80 -5.99 -1.68
C ARG A 42 19.22 -7.11 -0.83
N CYS A 43 18.01 -6.92 -0.32
CA CYS A 43 17.36 -7.95 0.50
C CYS A 43 17.04 -9.21 -0.29
N VAL A 44 16.77 -9.08 -1.60
CA VAL A 44 16.38 -10.21 -2.43
C VAL A 44 17.45 -10.62 -3.45
N GLY A 45 18.59 -9.93 -3.45
CA GLY A 45 19.70 -10.29 -4.35
C GLY A 45 19.52 -9.83 -5.80
N LEU A 46 18.80 -8.74 -6.03
CA LEU A 46 18.58 -8.18 -7.36
C LEU A 46 19.10 -6.75 -7.45
N SER A 47 19.55 -6.38 -8.65
CA SER A 47 19.86 -4.99 -8.92
C SER A 47 18.58 -4.15 -8.93
N ARG A 48 18.74 -2.83 -8.79
CA ARG A 48 17.62 -1.88 -8.85
C ARG A 48 16.79 -2.07 -10.13
N SER A 49 17.46 -2.14 -11.27
CA SER A 49 16.77 -2.29 -12.56
C SER A 49 16.05 -3.60 -12.70
N ALA A 50 16.68 -4.70 -12.28
CA ALA A 50 16.09 -6.02 -12.36
C ALA A 50 14.85 -6.13 -11.49
N LEU A 51 14.90 -5.58 -10.26
CA LEU A 51 13.77 -5.58 -9.36
C LEU A 51 12.61 -4.74 -9.92
N ALA A 52 12.91 -3.54 -10.41
CA ALA A 52 11.90 -2.66 -10.99
C ALA A 52 11.22 -3.31 -12.20
N ASP A 53 11.99 -3.95 -13.06
CA ASP A 53 11.44 -4.61 -14.25
C ASP A 53 10.52 -5.76 -13.87
N ARG A 54 10.90 -6.57 -12.88
CA ARG A 54 10.05 -7.68 -12.42
C ARG A 54 8.75 -7.20 -11.79
N PHE A 55 8.81 -6.13 -10.99
CA PHE A 55 7.60 -5.55 -10.40
C PHE A 55 6.66 -5.03 -11.49
N ARG A 56 7.18 -4.29 -12.47
CA ARG A 56 6.36 -3.79 -13.58
C ARG A 56 5.74 -4.92 -14.39
N TYR A 57 6.50 -5.97 -14.63
CA TYR A 57 6.01 -7.11 -15.40
C TYR A 57 4.90 -7.85 -14.67
N LEU A 58 5.06 -8.13 -13.37
CA LEU A 58 4.13 -8.94 -12.61
C LEU A 58 3.00 -8.13 -11.99
N LEU A 59 3.30 -6.92 -11.48
CA LEU A 59 2.33 -6.11 -10.72
C LEU A 59 1.91 -4.84 -11.46
N ARG A 60 2.48 -4.58 -12.63
CA ARG A 60 2.15 -3.44 -13.48
C ARG A 60 2.51 -2.08 -12.88
N GLU A 61 3.32 -2.06 -11.84
CA GLU A 61 3.79 -0.81 -11.22
C GLU A 61 5.17 -0.99 -10.60
N PRO A 62 5.97 0.10 -10.48
CA PRO A 62 7.27 0.03 -9.83
C PRO A 62 7.16 -0.26 -8.34
N PRO A 63 8.24 -0.77 -7.68
CA PRO A 63 8.19 -1.17 -6.27
C PRO A 63 7.78 -0.06 -5.31
N MET A 64 8.30 1.16 -5.48
CA MET A 64 7.99 2.25 -4.55
C MET A 64 6.58 2.79 -4.75
N GLN A 65 6.04 2.72 -5.95
CA GLN A 65 4.64 3.07 -6.20
C GLN A 65 3.71 2.03 -5.56
N TYR A 66 4.06 0.75 -5.67
CA TYR A 66 3.37 -0.33 -4.98
C TYR A 66 3.34 -0.10 -3.47
N LEU A 67 4.49 0.25 -2.88
CA LEU A 67 4.61 0.51 -1.46
C LEU A 67 3.74 1.69 -1.03
N THR A 68 3.77 2.80 -1.80
CA THR A 68 2.95 3.99 -1.52
C THR A 68 1.47 3.62 -1.50
N ARG A 69 1.01 2.89 -2.51
CA ARG A 69 -0.38 2.47 -2.60
C ARG A 69 -0.77 1.61 -1.39
N TRP A 70 0.10 0.67 -1.02
CA TRP A 70 -0.17 -0.21 0.12
C TRP A 70 -0.18 0.54 1.45
N ARG A 71 0.75 1.48 1.65
CA ARG A 71 0.78 2.34 2.83
C ARG A 71 -0.52 3.13 2.97
N LEU A 72 -1.00 3.71 1.87
CA LEU A 72 -2.21 4.52 1.89
C LEU A 72 -3.46 3.67 2.08
N GLN A 73 -3.53 2.49 1.48
CA GLN A 73 -4.64 1.57 1.69
C GLN A 73 -4.71 1.11 3.15
N THR A 74 -3.58 0.79 3.75
CA THR A 74 -3.49 0.38 5.15
C THR A 74 -3.91 1.53 6.06
N ALA A 75 -3.43 2.75 5.77
CA ALA A 75 -3.81 3.93 6.54
C ALA A 75 -5.30 4.22 6.44
N ALA A 76 -5.87 4.10 5.24
CA ALA A 76 -7.29 4.32 5.03
C ALA A 76 -8.14 3.36 5.85
N GLN A 77 -7.75 2.08 5.86
CA GLN A 77 -8.46 1.07 6.64
C GLN A 77 -8.38 1.36 8.14
N ARG A 78 -7.18 1.70 8.64
CA ARG A 78 -7.01 2.05 10.05
C ARG A 78 -7.79 3.30 10.43
N HIS A 79 -7.77 4.30 9.55
CA HIS A 79 -8.46 5.56 9.79
C HIS A 79 -9.97 5.37 9.81
N ARG A 80 -10.49 4.44 9.02
CA ARG A 80 -11.91 4.09 9.02
C ARG A 80 -12.32 3.31 10.27
N ASP A 81 -11.49 2.34 10.68
CA ASP A 81 -11.86 1.34 11.67
C ASP A 81 -11.39 1.66 13.10
N SER A 82 -10.63 2.74 13.30
CA SER A 82 -10.16 3.12 14.65
C SER A 82 -10.33 4.62 14.87
N ASP A 83 -10.14 5.04 16.12
CA ASP A 83 -10.17 6.45 16.50
C ASP A 83 -8.76 7.04 16.62
N GLU A 84 -7.74 6.33 16.13
CA GLU A 84 -6.37 6.83 16.13
C GLU A 84 -6.26 8.15 15.39
N GLY A 85 -5.42 9.05 15.88
CA GLY A 85 -5.15 10.32 15.25
C GLY A 85 -4.39 10.15 13.93
N ILE A 86 -4.58 11.09 13.02
CA ILE A 86 -3.93 11.07 11.70
C ILE A 86 -2.40 11.02 11.83
N ALA A 87 -1.82 11.77 12.78
CA ALA A 87 -0.37 11.78 12.98
C ALA A 87 0.17 10.40 13.35
N ALA A 88 -0.53 9.69 14.24
CA ALA A 88 -0.13 8.35 14.64
C ALA A 88 -0.22 7.36 13.48
N ILE A 89 -1.29 7.40 12.72
CA ILE A 89 -1.48 6.53 11.55
C ILE A 89 -0.40 6.81 10.50
N ALA A 90 -0.11 8.09 10.24
CA ALA A 90 0.92 8.49 9.27
C ALA A 90 2.28 7.90 9.64
N ALA A 91 2.66 8.01 10.91
CA ALA A 91 3.94 7.46 11.39
C ALA A 91 3.98 5.93 11.26
N GLU A 92 2.89 5.26 11.61
CA GLU A 92 2.82 3.80 11.54
C GLU A 92 2.97 3.25 10.13
N VAL A 93 2.51 3.98 9.12
CA VAL A 93 2.63 3.53 7.74
C VAL A 93 3.87 4.08 7.04
N GLY A 94 4.73 4.83 7.74
CA GLY A 94 6.04 5.22 7.24
C GLY A 94 6.18 6.63 6.69
N TYR A 95 5.25 7.54 6.99
CA TYR A 95 5.38 8.94 6.59
C TYR A 95 6.08 9.74 7.68
N GLU A 96 7.01 10.62 7.26
CA GLU A 96 7.80 11.43 8.18
C GLU A 96 6.99 12.54 8.84
N SER A 97 5.94 13.02 8.16
CA SER A 97 5.11 14.09 8.68
C SER A 97 3.65 13.88 8.33
N GLU A 98 2.78 14.45 9.16
CA GLU A 98 1.35 14.44 8.88
C GLU A 98 1.03 15.19 7.59
N ALA A 99 1.73 16.29 7.31
CA ALA A 99 1.53 17.06 6.10
C ALA A 99 1.85 16.24 4.83
N ALA A 100 2.95 15.50 4.85
CA ALA A 100 3.32 14.63 3.72
C ALA A 100 2.28 13.53 3.51
N PHE A 101 1.81 12.93 4.60
CA PHE A 101 0.76 11.92 4.56
C PHE A 101 -0.54 12.48 3.99
N ASN A 102 -0.97 13.65 4.46
CA ASN A 102 -2.21 14.27 3.98
C ASN A 102 -2.17 14.54 2.49
N ARG A 103 -1.04 15.04 1.98
CA ARG A 103 -0.87 15.28 0.54
C ARG A 103 -0.95 13.99 -0.27
N ALA A 104 -0.26 12.95 0.19
CA ALA A 104 -0.25 11.66 -0.50
C ALA A 104 -1.63 11.01 -0.45
N PHE A 105 -2.28 11.05 0.69
CA PHE A 105 -3.62 10.47 0.86
C PHE A 105 -4.64 11.15 -0.04
N LYS A 106 -4.65 12.49 -0.05
CA LYS A 106 -5.55 13.25 -0.92
C LYS A 106 -5.31 12.94 -2.40
N ARG A 107 -4.04 12.83 -2.80
CA ARG A 107 -3.68 12.52 -4.19
C ARG A 107 -4.17 11.12 -4.59
N HIS A 108 -4.03 10.15 -3.71
CA HIS A 108 -4.36 8.76 -4.00
C HIS A 108 -5.85 8.47 -3.85
N VAL A 109 -6.49 8.97 -2.79
CA VAL A 109 -7.88 8.69 -2.45
C VAL A 109 -8.84 9.75 -3.01
N GLY A 110 -8.34 10.98 -3.26
CA GLY A 110 -9.13 12.08 -3.80
C GLY A 110 -9.74 13.00 -2.75
N LYS A 111 -9.62 12.64 -1.46
CA LYS A 111 -10.18 13.41 -0.35
C LYS A 111 -9.18 13.45 0.80
N PRO A 112 -9.19 14.53 1.63
CA PRO A 112 -8.40 14.53 2.85
C PRO A 112 -8.84 13.40 3.80
N PRO A 113 -7.94 12.91 4.68
CA PRO A 113 -8.26 11.80 5.57
C PRO A 113 -9.52 12.00 6.43
N ALA A 114 -9.69 13.20 7.01
CA ALA A 114 -10.85 13.47 7.86
C ALA A 114 -12.16 13.37 7.08
N THR A 115 -12.21 13.95 5.88
CA THR A 115 -13.38 13.90 5.00
C THR A 115 -13.66 12.46 4.56
N TRP A 116 -12.63 11.71 4.23
CA TRP A 116 -12.75 10.33 3.82
C TRP A 116 -13.30 9.46 4.95
N ARG A 117 -12.82 9.65 6.19
CA ARG A 117 -13.31 8.92 7.38
C ARG A 117 -14.80 9.10 7.58
N SER A 118 -15.27 10.36 7.52
CA SER A 118 -16.68 10.69 7.68
C SER A 118 -17.54 10.00 6.63
N GLY A 119 -17.14 10.07 5.37
CA GLY A 119 -17.86 9.42 4.28
C GLY A 119 -17.85 7.90 4.39
N ALA A 120 -16.72 7.30 4.73
CA ALA A 120 -16.59 5.86 4.87
C ALA A 120 -17.42 5.32 6.03
N ARG A 121 -17.43 6.02 7.16
CA ARG A 121 -18.23 5.63 8.34
C ARG A 121 -19.73 5.77 8.05
N ALA A 122 -20.14 6.81 7.36
CA ALA A 122 -21.52 6.99 6.97
C ALA A 122 -22.00 5.86 6.05
N ARG A 123 -21.19 5.46 5.08
CA ARG A 123 -21.52 4.34 4.20
C ARG A 123 -21.60 3.03 4.95
N LYS A 124 -20.71 2.79 5.90
CA LYS A 124 -20.70 1.58 6.71
C LYS A 124 -21.97 1.49 7.56
N LEU A 125 -22.37 2.59 8.19
CA LEU A 125 -23.59 2.66 8.99
C LEU A 125 -24.84 2.44 8.14
N SER A 126 -24.88 3.04 6.94
CA SER A 126 -25.98 2.86 6.02
C SER A 126 -26.16 1.41 5.59
N LEU A 127 -25.04 0.72 5.32
CA LEU A 127 -25.07 -0.69 4.95
C LEU A 127 -25.48 -1.60 6.12
N THR A 128 -25.13 -1.21 7.33
CA THR A 128 -25.43 -2.00 8.53
C THR A 128 -26.90 -1.89 8.95
N ASN A 129 -27.54 -0.78 8.64
CA ASN A 129 -28.92 -0.49 9.07
C ASN A 129 -29.99 -1.01 8.11
N ASN A 130 -29.60 -1.73 7.10
CA ASN A 130 -30.57 -2.35 6.19
C ASN A 130 -30.93 -3.78 6.63
#